data_3efeabbb7e9ac7f7862214b8025b5144
#
_entry.id   3efeabbb7e9ac7f7862214b8025b5144
#
_cell.length_a   1.000
_cell.length_b   1.000
_cell.length_c   1.000
_cell.angle_alpha   90.00
_cell.angle_beta   90.00
_cell.angle_gamma   90.00
#
_symmetry.space_group_name_H-M   'P 1'
#
loop_
_entity.id
_entity.type
_entity.pdbx_description
1 polymer ?
#
loop_
_entity_poly.entity_id
_entity_poly.type
_entity_poly.pdbx_seq_one_letter_code
_entity_poly.pdbx_strand_id
1 'polypeptide(L)'
;AKHSLTLCYAVGATMVVLLAWRVFELNHYVTAFQEGESWALKMKRDMFLDRRGDPSEQLALLSGHANALLGSALMTVLAFGLHLYGFFRKKSAWLRGIFPGVILLYASSQVISVNWEKMMASGDDDFLNSLVHTVFFSTGTVTLQISLGLMIAFALYRKLRGFAFFRFLVFLPYVTPVVAMATVFSLIFGARESSLSNQFLAMFGVEPLRWIADNTPITEYLFGVEWSGLFAGPSLGMVTAILFGVWSYTGYNAVILLAGLTAIPGDLYEAAEMEGATAWQSFRHITMPLLSPVIFFLVITGLIGTFQAFTHIYFMLSSTVNKSLHVGSIEIWRQISLGKFGYSSALAVILFVLIILLTVAQFSLFSRHQHFGD
;
A
#
# COMPACT_ATOMS: atom_id res chain seq x y z
N ALA A 1 -19.46 10.91 12.16
CA ALA A 1 -18.13 10.50 12.65
C ALA A 1 -18.17 9.29 13.61
N LYS A 2 -19.16 9.19 14.50
CA LYS A 2 -19.24 8.05 15.46
C LYS A 2 -19.58 6.70 14.81
N HIS A 3 -20.37 6.70 13.74
CA HIS A 3 -20.81 5.49 13.05
C HIS A 3 -19.76 4.87 12.13
N SER A 4 -18.80 5.63 11.60
CA SER A 4 -17.82 5.12 10.65
C SER A 4 -16.71 4.28 11.31
N LEU A 5 -16.30 4.63 12.54
CA LEU A 5 -15.35 3.80 13.30
C LEU A 5 -15.99 2.45 13.67
N THR A 6 -17.25 2.48 14.09
CA THR A 6 -18.03 1.28 14.38
C THR A 6 -18.19 0.43 13.13
N LEU A 7 -18.39 1.04 11.95
CA LEU A 7 -18.47 0.34 10.67
C LEU A 7 -17.13 -0.32 10.29
N CYS A 8 -16.00 0.37 10.45
CA CYS A 8 -14.67 -0.20 10.21
C CYS A 8 -14.36 -1.38 11.14
N TYR A 9 -14.73 -1.26 12.43
CA TYR A 9 -14.60 -2.37 13.37
C TYR A 9 -15.53 -3.53 13.02
N ALA A 10 -16.77 -3.26 12.59
CA ALA A 10 -17.72 -4.29 12.17
C ALA A 10 -17.21 -5.03 10.91
N VAL A 11 -16.74 -4.30 9.90
CA VAL A 11 -16.19 -4.91 8.67
C VAL A 11 -14.93 -5.73 8.98
N GLY A 12 -14.01 -5.22 9.80
CA GLY A 12 -12.82 -5.95 10.23
C GLY A 12 -13.18 -7.21 11.01
N ALA A 13 -14.09 -7.12 11.98
CA ALA A 13 -14.57 -8.26 12.75
C ALA A 13 -15.27 -9.30 11.85
N THR A 14 -16.09 -8.87 10.90
CA THR A 14 -16.78 -9.77 9.96
C THR A 14 -15.78 -10.50 9.07
N MET A 15 -14.75 -9.81 8.55
CA MET A 15 -13.69 -10.45 7.76
C MET A 15 -12.91 -11.50 8.55
N VAL A 16 -12.52 -11.19 9.78
CA VAL A 16 -11.78 -12.14 10.64
C VAL A 16 -12.64 -13.33 11.03
N VAL A 17 -13.93 -13.10 11.31
CA VAL A 17 -14.90 -14.20 11.59
C VAL A 17 -15.11 -15.08 10.36
N LEU A 18 -15.23 -14.52 9.16
CA LEU A 18 -15.34 -15.28 7.92
C LEU A 18 -14.09 -16.11 7.62
N LEU A 19 -12.90 -15.56 7.88
CA LEU A 19 -11.63 -16.28 7.75
C LEU A 19 -11.54 -17.43 8.76
N ALA A 20 -11.90 -17.17 10.02
CA ALA A 20 -11.93 -18.20 11.06
C ALA A 20 -12.96 -19.30 10.75
N TRP A 21 -14.12 -18.94 10.24
CA TRP A 21 -15.14 -19.90 9.79
C TRP A 21 -14.60 -20.78 8.66
N ARG A 22 -13.91 -20.20 7.68
CA ARG A 22 -13.28 -20.95 6.57
C ARG A 22 -12.21 -21.92 7.06
N VAL A 23 -11.38 -21.52 8.02
CA VAL A 23 -10.38 -22.42 8.62
C VAL A 23 -11.03 -23.53 9.44
N PHE A 24 -12.11 -23.22 10.18
CA PHE A 24 -12.89 -24.23 10.90
C PHE A 24 -13.54 -25.24 9.93
N GLU A 25 -14.13 -24.76 8.85
CA GLU A 25 -14.72 -25.58 7.79
C GLU A 25 -13.66 -26.49 7.15
N LEU A 26 -12.48 -25.94 6.81
CA LEU A 26 -11.33 -26.69 6.32
C LEU A 26 -10.87 -27.77 7.31
N ASN A 27 -10.74 -27.45 8.59
CA ASN A 27 -10.34 -28.41 9.61
C ASN A 27 -11.36 -29.54 9.78
N HIS A 28 -12.66 -29.22 9.68
CA HIS A 28 -13.73 -30.22 9.71
C HIS A 28 -13.66 -31.18 8.50
N TYR A 29 -13.37 -30.64 7.29
CA TYR A 29 -13.18 -31.46 6.09
C TYR A 29 -11.91 -32.36 6.17
N VAL A 30 -10.87 -31.88 6.85
CA VAL A 30 -9.64 -32.63 7.09
C VAL A 30 -9.87 -33.82 7.99
N THR A 31 -10.56 -33.62 9.13
CA THR A 31 -10.87 -34.71 10.08
C THR A 31 -11.83 -35.73 9.47
N ALA A 32 -12.85 -35.28 8.77
CA ALA A 32 -13.79 -36.15 8.07
C ALA A 32 -13.14 -36.99 6.97
N PHE A 33 -12.09 -36.47 6.31
CA PHE A 33 -11.35 -37.21 5.29
C PHE A 33 -10.44 -38.32 5.89
N GLN A 34 -9.85 -38.08 7.07
CA GLN A 34 -9.07 -39.09 7.79
C GLN A 34 -9.93 -40.26 8.25
N GLU A 35 -11.22 -40.08 8.42
CA GLU A 35 -12.21 -41.10 8.82
C GLU A 35 -12.84 -41.87 7.64
N GLY A 36 -12.43 -41.62 6.39
CA GLY A 36 -12.84 -42.46 5.24
C GLY A 36 -14.10 -42.04 4.49
N GLU A 37 -14.46 -40.76 4.52
CA GLU A 37 -15.68 -40.26 3.89
C GLU A 37 -15.65 -39.98 2.37
N SER A 38 -16.82 -39.77 1.81
CA SER A 38 -17.25 -39.79 0.41
C SER A 38 -16.46 -38.95 -0.61
N TRP A 39 -16.51 -39.35 -1.89
CA TRP A 39 -15.90 -38.68 -3.05
C TRP A 39 -16.21 -37.17 -3.17
N ALA A 40 -17.35 -36.70 -2.66
CA ALA A 40 -17.74 -35.28 -2.68
C ALA A 40 -16.87 -34.41 -1.76
N LEU A 41 -16.43 -34.93 -0.63
CA LEU A 41 -15.47 -34.30 0.26
C LEU A 41 -14.07 -34.28 -0.35
N LYS A 42 -13.66 -35.36 -1.05
CA LYS A 42 -12.43 -35.42 -1.80
C LYS A 42 -12.37 -34.38 -2.91
N MET A 43 -13.46 -34.19 -3.66
CA MET A 43 -13.57 -33.19 -4.73
C MET A 43 -13.51 -31.75 -4.18
N LYS A 44 -14.16 -31.47 -3.04
CA LYS A 44 -14.07 -30.17 -2.35
C LYS A 44 -12.65 -29.91 -1.85
N ARG A 45 -11.99 -30.90 -1.28
CA ARG A 45 -10.58 -30.81 -0.86
C ARG A 45 -9.68 -30.44 -2.03
N ASP A 46 -9.78 -31.16 -3.16
CA ASP A 46 -8.94 -30.95 -4.35
C ASP A 46 -9.18 -29.56 -4.99
N MET A 47 -10.26 -28.88 -4.65
CA MET A 47 -10.54 -27.50 -5.04
C MET A 47 -9.80 -26.46 -4.17
N PHE A 48 -9.41 -26.81 -2.94
CA PHE A 48 -8.75 -25.92 -1.97
C PHE A 48 -7.26 -26.20 -1.80
N LEU A 49 -6.75 -27.38 -2.19
CA LEU A 49 -5.33 -27.73 -2.07
C LEU A 49 -4.61 -27.54 -3.40
N ASP A 50 -3.40 -27.00 -3.33
CA ASP A 50 -2.57 -26.88 -4.51
C ASP A 50 -2.20 -28.29 -5.05
N ARG A 51 -2.36 -28.49 -6.36
CA ARG A 51 -2.03 -29.75 -7.04
C ARG A 51 -0.52 -30.09 -7.05
N ARG A 52 0.33 -29.17 -6.58
CA ARG A 52 1.81 -29.29 -6.65
C ARG A 52 2.49 -29.70 -5.34
N GLY A 53 1.77 -29.77 -4.21
CA GLY A 53 2.32 -30.12 -2.90
C GLY A 53 1.76 -31.43 -2.36
N ASP A 54 2.46 -32.05 -1.39
CA ASP A 54 1.96 -33.22 -0.67
C ASP A 54 0.73 -32.79 0.19
N PRO A 55 -0.45 -33.38 -0.05
CA PRO A 55 -1.67 -33.03 0.68
C PRO A 55 -1.54 -33.19 2.19
N SER A 56 -0.74 -34.15 2.66
CA SER A 56 -0.55 -34.41 4.08
C SER A 56 0.25 -33.32 4.78
N GLU A 57 1.22 -32.72 4.11
CA GLU A 57 2.05 -31.63 4.63
C GLU A 57 1.29 -30.32 4.68
N GLN A 58 0.51 -30.00 3.63
CA GLN A 58 -0.37 -28.82 3.59
C GLN A 58 -1.48 -28.89 4.66
N LEU A 59 -2.01 -30.09 4.90
CA LEU A 59 -3.03 -30.33 5.92
C LEU A 59 -2.49 -30.18 7.34
N ALA A 60 -1.27 -30.65 7.62
CA ALA A 60 -0.59 -30.50 8.91
C ALA A 60 -0.28 -29.02 9.20
N LEU A 61 0.08 -28.26 8.18
CA LEU A 61 0.31 -26.81 8.26
C LEU A 61 -0.99 -26.04 8.59
N LEU A 62 -2.11 -26.38 7.96
CA LEU A 62 -3.40 -25.75 8.20
C LEU A 62 -3.96 -26.04 9.60
N SER A 63 -3.87 -27.28 10.08
CA SER A 63 -4.39 -27.67 11.40
C SER A 63 -3.63 -27.02 12.57
N GLY A 64 -2.31 -26.88 12.47
CA GLY A 64 -1.49 -26.23 13.50
C GLY A 64 -1.81 -24.73 13.72
N HIS A 65 -2.49 -24.09 12.77
CA HIS A 65 -2.75 -22.64 12.75
C HIS A 65 -4.21 -22.25 12.95
N ALA A 66 -5.13 -23.22 12.92
CA ALA A 66 -6.53 -23.00 13.21
C ALA A 66 -6.73 -22.34 14.60
N ASN A 67 -5.94 -22.76 15.60
CA ASN A 67 -6.00 -22.21 16.94
C ASN A 67 -5.50 -20.74 17.01
N ALA A 68 -4.47 -20.38 16.25
CA ALA A 68 -3.96 -18.99 16.19
C ALA A 68 -4.96 -18.06 15.49
N LEU A 69 -5.60 -18.52 14.42
CA LEU A 69 -6.67 -17.78 13.72
C LEU A 69 -7.93 -17.63 14.57
N LEU A 70 -8.34 -18.67 15.28
CA LEU A 70 -9.45 -18.61 16.23
C LEU A 70 -9.13 -17.63 17.38
N GLY A 71 -7.91 -17.65 17.91
CA GLY A 71 -7.46 -16.71 18.93
C GLY A 71 -7.51 -15.25 18.44
N SER A 72 -7.04 -14.98 17.23
CA SER A 72 -7.09 -13.64 16.63
C SER A 72 -8.53 -13.19 16.32
N ALA A 73 -9.41 -14.09 15.89
CA ALA A 73 -10.84 -13.81 15.70
C ALA A 73 -11.53 -13.46 17.02
N LEU A 74 -11.28 -14.22 18.08
CA LEU A 74 -11.82 -13.95 19.42
C LEU A 74 -11.33 -12.59 19.94
N MET A 75 -10.04 -12.26 19.78
CA MET A 75 -9.50 -10.94 20.15
C MET A 75 -10.16 -9.81 19.35
N THR A 76 -10.45 -9.99 18.08
CA THR A 76 -11.13 -8.98 17.26
C THR A 76 -12.56 -8.76 17.72
N VAL A 77 -13.29 -9.83 18.04
CA VAL A 77 -14.65 -9.74 18.63
C VAL A 77 -14.61 -9.05 19.99
N LEU A 78 -13.62 -9.36 20.83
CA LEU A 78 -13.43 -8.73 22.13
C LEU A 78 -13.12 -7.23 21.97
N ALA A 79 -12.24 -6.85 21.05
CA ALA A 79 -11.93 -5.46 20.74
C ALA A 79 -13.17 -4.68 20.30
N PHE A 80 -13.99 -5.29 19.43
CA PHE A 80 -15.24 -4.71 18.98
C PHE A 80 -16.25 -4.57 20.15
N GLY A 81 -16.39 -5.57 20.97
CA GLY A 81 -17.26 -5.54 22.17
C GLY A 81 -16.85 -4.45 23.15
N LEU A 82 -15.54 -4.29 23.42
CA LEU A 82 -15.00 -3.23 24.27
C LEU A 82 -15.25 -1.84 23.66
N HIS A 83 -15.08 -1.70 22.34
CA HIS A 83 -15.37 -0.46 21.63
C HIS A 83 -16.86 -0.08 21.76
N LEU A 84 -17.77 -1.01 21.52
CA LEU A 84 -19.22 -0.80 21.70
C LEU A 84 -19.57 -0.47 23.14
N TYR A 85 -19.05 -1.22 24.10
CA TYR A 85 -19.26 -0.97 25.54
C TYR A 85 -18.81 0.44 25.95
N GLY A 86 -17.61 0.86 25.51
CA GLY A 86 -17.10 2.20 25.75
C GLY A 86 -17.92 3.30 25.08
N PHE A 87 -18.52 2.97 23.91
CA PHE A 87 -19.40 3.88 23.16
C PHE A 87 -20.74 4.09 23.86
N PHE A 88 -21.44 3.02 24.23
CA PHE A 88 -22.76 3.09 24.87
C PHE A 88 -22.70 3.66 26.29
N ARG A 89 -21.64 3.36 27.03
CA ARG A 89 -21.48 3.86 28.42
C ARG A 89 -20.80 5.22 28.55
N LYS A 90 -20.49 5.91 27.44
CA LYS A 90 -19.81 7.24 27.43
C LYS A 90 -18.52 7.27 28.26
N LYS A 91 -17.81 6.16 28.40
CA LYS A 91 -16.56 6.06 29.16
C LYS A 91 -15.39 6.74 28.45
N SER A 92 -14.23 6.83 29.11
CA SER A 92 -13.05 7.57 28.69
C SER A 92 -12.58 7.22 27.24
N ALA A 93 -11.87 8.13 26.58
CA ALA A 93 -11.32 7.94 25.24
C ALA A 93 -10.42 6.70 25.14
N TRP A 94 -9.79 6.29 26.23
CA TRP A 94 -8.96 5.08 26.34
C TRP A 94 -9.75 3.80 26.02
N LEU A 95 -10.92 3.63 26.63
CA LEU A 95 -11.80 2.47 26.42
C LEU A 95 -12.54 2.51 25.08
N ARG A 96 -12.68 3.70 24.48
CA ARG A 96 -13.40 3.85 23.19
C ARG A 96 -12.52 3.66 21.97
N GLY A 97 -11.22 3.89 22.07
CA GLY A 97 -10.35 3.92 20.90
C GLY A 97 -8.98 3.28 21.09
N ILE A 98 -8.22 3.71 22.10
CA ILE A 98 -6.82 3.30 22.24
C ILE A 98 -6.71 1.82 22.58
N PHE A 99 -7.39 1.36 23.64
CA PHE A 99 -7.30 -0.02 24.08
C PHE A 99 -7.84 -1.04 23.08
N PRO A 100 -9.05 -0.86 22.50
CA PRO A 100 -9.51 -1.70 21.39
C PRO A 100 -8.61 -1.63 20.15
N GLY A 101 -8.05 -0.45 19.86
CA GLY A 101 -7.10 -0.27 18.76
C GLY A 101 -5.82 -1.09 18.92
N VAL A 102 -5.24 -1.12 20.13
CA VAL A 102 -4.05 -1.92 20.44
C VAL A 102 -4.35 -3.42 20.31
N ILE A 103 -5.51 -3.88 20.81
CA ILE A 103 -5.92 -5.29 20.67
C ILE A 103 -6.11 -5.66 19.20
N LEU A 104 -6.71 -4.78 18.39
CA LEU A 104 -6.87 -5.00 16.94
C LEU A 104 -5.53 -5.02 16.22
N LEU A 105 -4.61 -4.12 16.54
CA LEU A 105 -3.26 -4.13 15.98
C LEU A 105 -2.51 -5.41 16.33
N TYR A 106 -2.63 -5.87 17.60
CA TYR A 106 -2.05 -7.13 18.00
C TYR A 106 -2.69 -8.33 17.31
N ALA A 107 -4.02 -8.40 17.24
CA ALA A 107 -4.73 -9.46 16.52
C ALA A 107 -4.36 -9.48 15.01
N SER A 108 -4.29 -8.32 14.37
CA SER A 108 -3.89 -8.22 12.96
C SER A 108 -2.41 -8.58 12.75
N SER A 109 -1.52 -8.22 13.69
CA SER A 109 -0.11 -8.61 13.62
C SER A 109 0.06 -10.13 13.74
N GLN A 110 -0.73 -10.80 14.58
CA GLN A 110 -0.73 -12.27 14.68
C GLN A 110 -1.24 -12.93 13.39
N VAL A 111 -2.31 -12.40 12.79
CA VAL A 111 -2.79 -12.89 11.48
C VAL A 111 -1.74 -12.69 10.39
N ILE A 112 -1.08 -11.53 10.38
CA ILE A 112 -0.10 -11.19 9.34
C ILE A 112 1.23 -11.94 9.56
N SER A 113 1.78 -11.94 10.77
CA SER A 113 3.12 -12.48 11.01
C SER A 113 3.17 -14.01 11.11
N VAL A 114 2.16 -14.63 11.73
CA VAL A 114 2.14 -16.09 11.98
C VAL A 114 1.50 -16.87 10.85
N ASN A 115 0.51 -16.28 10.17
CA ASN A 115 -0.29 -16.97 9.16
C ASN A 115 -0.01 -16.50 7.73
N TRP A 116 0.74 -15.38 7.54
CA TRP A 116 0.97 -14.84 6.20
C TRP A 116 1.65 -15.84 5.28
N GLU A 117 2.78 -16.41 5.68
CA GLU A 117 3.50 -17.40 4.86
C GLU A 117 2.64 -18.62 4.53
N LYS A 118 1.70 -18.96 5.36
CA LYS A 118 0.86 -20.15 5.26
C LYS A 118 -0.48 -19.90 4.59
N MET A 119 -1.05 -18.71 4.74
CA MET A 119 -2.10 -18.21 3.84
C MET A 119 -1.57 -18.14 2.41
N MET A 120 -0.31 -17.77 2.25
CA MET A 120 0.38 -17.74 0.98
C MET A 120 0.53 -19.16 0.41
N ALA A 121 0.97 -20.14 1.21
CA ALA A 121 1.14 -21.53 0.77
C ALA A 121 -0.18 -22.26 0.44
N SER A 122 -1.33 -21.79 0.97
CA SER A 122 -2.66 -22.40 0.71
C SER A 122 -3.49 -21.63 -0.34
N GLY A 123 -3.02 -20.48 -0.80
CA GLY A 123 -3.74 -19.59 -1.71
C GLY A 123 -3.04 -19.39 -3.05
N ASP A 124 -3.40 -18.30 -3.70
CA ASP A 124 -2.72 -17.78 -4.87
C ASP A 124 -1.55 -16.89 -4.44
N ASP A 125 -0.40 -17.51 -4.19
CA ASP A 125 0.82 -16.84 -3.72
C ASP A 125 1.24 -15.70 -4.64
N ASP A 126 1.15 -15.89 -5.94
CA ASP A 126 1.55 -14.89 -6.92
C ASP A 126 0.67 -13.63 -6.83
N PHE A 127 -0.65 -13.80 -6.67
CA PHE A 127 -1.56 -12.66 -6.55
C PHE A 127 -1.46 -11.95 -5.19
N LEU A 128 -1.41 -12.70 -4.09
CA LEU A 128 -1.28 -12.12 -2.75
C LEU A 128 0.03 -11.33 -2.60
N ASN A 129 1.15 -11.88 -3.08
CA ASN A 129 2.43 -11.18 -3.14
C ASN A 129 2.33 -9.91 -4.00
N SER A 130 1.65 -10.00 -5.15
CA SER A 130 1.46 -8.84 -6.03
C SER A 130 0.66 -7.72 -5.37
N LEU A 131 -0.30 -8.04 -4.51
CA LEU A 131 -1.02 -7.03 -3.71
C LEU A 131 -0.10 -6.35 -2.69
N VAL A 132 0.78 -7.12 -2.02
CA VAL A 132 1.79 -6.55 -1.10
C VAL A 132 2.73 -5.62 -1.85
N HIS A 133 3.24 -6.05 -2.99
CA HIS A 133 4.08 -5.21 -3.84
C HIS A 133 3.35 -3.93 -4.28
N THR A 134 2.05 -4.03 -4.59
CA THR A 134 1.21 -2.86 -4.91
C THR A 134 1.11 -1.89 -3.74
N VAL A 135 0.94 -2.39 -2.52
CA VAL A 135 0.89 -1.56 -1.30
C VAL A 135 2.22 -0.84 -1.06
N PHE A 136 3.36 -1.55 -1.18
CA PHE A 136 4.68 -0.93 -1.06
C PHE A 136 4.91 0.13 -2.13
N PHE A 137 4.59 -0.19 -3.38
CA PHE A 137 4.71 0.74 -4.50
C PHE A 137 3.84 1.99 -4.28
N SER A 138 2.58 1.79 -3.92
CA SER A 138 1.61 2.87 -3.73
C SER A 138 2.00 3.77 -2.55
N THR A 139 2.28 3.19 -1.39
CA THR A 139 2.62 3.95 -0.18
C THR A 139 3.92 4.73 -0.38
N GLY A 140 4.96 4.09 -0.91
CA GLY A 140 6.25 4.73 -1.19
C GLY A 140 6.11 5.87 -2.21
N THR A 141 5.46 5.60 -3.34
CA THR A 141 5.31 6.58 -4.41
C THR A 141 4.45 7.78 -3.98
N VAL A 142 3.24 7.53 -3.44
CA VAL A 142 2.29 8.60 -3.10
C VAL A 142 2.83 9.50 -1.99
N THR A 143 3.43 8.91 -0.95
CA THR A 143 4.00 9.69 0.16
C THR A 143 5.14 10.59 -0.31
N LEU A 144 6.09 10.03 -1.07
CA LEU A 144 7.26 10.78 -1.53
C LEU A 144 6.89 11.84 -2.57
N GLN A 145 6.06 11.51 -3.57
CA GLN A 145 5.68 12.47 -4.63
C GLN A 145 4.88 13.66 -4.11
N ILE A 146 3.99 13.48 -3.11
CA ILE A 146 3.23 14.58 -2.51
C ILE A 146 4.14 15.41 -1.60
N SER A 147 4.99 14.77 -0.80
CA SER A 147 5.93 15.48 0.09
C SER A 147 6.91 16.34 -0.71
N LEU A 148 7.55 15.77 -1.74
CA LEU A 148 8.44 16.52 -2.63
C LEU A 148 7.67 17.56 -3.45
N GLY A 149 6.47 17.23 -3.93
CA GLY A 149 5.58 18.16 -4.60
C GLY A 149 5.25 19.39 -3.75
N LEU A 150 4.99 19.17 -2.46
CA LEU A 150 4.73 20.23 -1.50
C LEU A 150 5.96 21.13 -1.29
N MET A 151 7.14 20.53 -1.13
CA MET A 151 8.40 21.27 -1.03
C MET A 151 8.65 22.15 -2.27
N ILE A 152 8.45 21.60 -3.47
CA ILE A 152 8.62 22.34 -4.73
C ILE A 152 7.54 23.41 -4.87
N ALA A 153 6.27 23.14 -4.50
CA ALA A 153 5.20 24.14 -4.52
C ALA A 153 5.53 25.35 -3.63
N PHE A 154 6.05 25.10 -2.43
CA PHE A 154 6.51 26.20 -1.55
C PHE A 154 7.69 26.99 -2.13
N ALA A 155 8.66 26.30 -2.74
CA ALA A 155 9.78 26.98 -3.40
C ALA A 155 9.29 27.88 -4.55
N LEU A 156 8.35 27.37 -5.36
CA LEU A 156 7.75 28.11 -6.46
C LEU A 156 6.83 29.27 -5.98
N TYR A 157 6.13 29.10 -4.86
CA TYR A 157 5.24 30.14 -4.29
C TYR A 157 5.99 31.44 -3.96
N ARG A 158 7.27 31.35 -3.60
CA ARG A 158 8.14 32.52 -3.32
C ARG A 158 8.48 33.39 -4.53
N LYS A 159 7.86 33.16 -5.70
CA LYS A 159 8.04 33.94 -6.95
C LYS A 159 9.52 34.20 -7.31
N LEU A 160 10.32 33.17 -7.32
CA LEU A 160 11.76 33.25 -7.74
C LEU A 160 11.87 33.79 -9.17
N ARG A 161 12.97 34.49 -9.47
CA ARG A 161 13.27 34.91 -10.85
C ARG A 161 13.31 33.68 -11.76
N GLY A 162 12.57 33.70 -12.89
CA GLY A 162 12.48 32.54 -13.79
C GLY A 162 11.38 31.51 -13.41
N PHE A 163 10.44 31.87 -12.53
CA PHE A 163 9.34 31.04 -12.05
C PHE A 163 8.64 30.22 -13.14
N ALA A 164 8.31 30.81 -14.29
CA ALA A 164 7.64 30.12 -15.39
C ALA A 164 8.50 28.98 -15.98
N PHE A 165 9.80 29.21 -16.11
CA PHE A 165 10.76 28.21 -16.60
C PHE A 165 10.92 27.03 -15.62
N PHE A 166 11.06 27.31 -14.33
CA PHE A 166 11.13 26.25 -13.32
C PHE A 166 9.85 25.44 -13.24
N ARG A 167 8.68 26.08 -13.31
CA ARG A 167 7.39 25.38 -13.37
C ARG A 167 7.30 24.46 -14.58
N PHE A 168 7.74 24.90 -15.75
CA PHE A 168 7.79 24.08 -16.96
C PHE A 168 8.74 22.89 -16.78
N LEU A 169 9.95 23.09 -16.29
CA LEU A 169 10.93 22.02 -16.07
C LEU A 169 10.43 20.95 -15.11
N VAL A 170 9.82 21.36 -14.00
CA VAL A 170 9.30 20.42 -12.98
C VAL A 170 8.11 19.62 -13.52
N PHE A 171 7.30 20.21 -14.42
CA PHE A 171 6.13 19.54 -15.02
C PHE A 171 6.49 18.65 -16.22
N LEU A 172 7.65 18.84 -16.82
CA LEU A 172 8.09 18.15 -18.04
C LEU A 172 8.06 16.60 -17.92
N PRO A 173 8.50 15.98 -16.81
CA PRO A 173 8.43 14.53 -16.65
C PRO A 173 7.03 13.96 -16.80
N TYR A 174 6.01 14.64 -16.29
CA TYR A 174 4.62 14.20 -16.36
C TYR A 174 4.05 14.18 -17.78
N VAL A 175 4.49 15.11 -18.64
CA VAL A 175 4.02 15.23 -20.04
C VAL A 175 4.75 14.26 -20.98
N THR A 176 5.90 13.74 -20.57
CA THR A 176 6.74 12.87 -21.40
C THR A 176 6.09 11.48 -21.57
N PRO A 177 6.18 10.85 -22.76
CA PRO A 177 5.62 9.52 -22.98
C PRO A 177 6.17 8.49 -22.01
N VAL A 178 5.29 7.88 -21.20
CA VAL A 178 5.66 6.99 -20.08
C VAL A 178 6.50 5.79 -20.52
N VAL A 179 6.21 5.23 -21.71
CA VAL A 179 6.92 4.07 -22.27
C VAL A 179 8.39 4.41 -22.56
N ALA A 180 8.63 5.55 -23.23
CA ALA A 180 9.97 6.01 -23.54
C ALA A 180 10.78 6.26 -22.27
N MET A 181 10.16 6.91 -21.28
CA MET A 181 10.81 7.20 -20.01
C MET A 181 11.09 5.96 -19.18
N ALA A 182 10.16 4.98 -19.14
CA ALA A 182 10.40 3.71 -18.46
C ALA A 182 11.59 2.95 -19.07
N THR A 183 11.71 2.97 -20.41
CA THR A 183 12.87 2.38 -21.11
C THR A 183 14.17 3.09 -20.76
N VAL A 184 14.19 4.42 -20.79
CA VAL A 184 15.37 5.21 -20.39
C VAL A 184 15.75 4.95 -18.93
N PHE A 185 14.75 4.88 -18.05
CA PHE A 185 14.97 4.57 -16.62
C PHE A 185 15.58 3.18 -16.44
N SER A 186 15.13 2.18 -17.24
CA SER A 186 15.70 0.84 -17.24
C SER A 186 17.16 0.81 -17.70
N LEU A 187 17.57 1.72 -18.57
CA LEU A 187 18.97 1.86 -18.98
C LEU A 187 19.81 2.55 -17.87
N ILE A 188 19.28 3.59 -17.25
CA ILE A 188 19.94 4.31 -16.16
C ILE A 188 20.16 3.39 -14.96
N PHE A 189 19.13 2.67 -14.55
CA PHE A 189 19.13 1.75 -13.40
C PHE A 189 19.33 0.29 -13.82
N GLY A 190 20.11 0.06 -14.86
CA GLY A 190 20.47 -1.28 -15.31
C GLY A 190 21.43 -2.00 -14.36
N ALA A 191 21.47 -3.34 -14.46
CA ALA A 191 22.38 -4.18 -13.66
C ALA A 191 23.85 -4.14 -14.10
N ARG A 192 24.17 -3.47 -15.21
CA ARG A 192 25.53 -3.43 -15.78
C ARG A 192 26.38 -2.38 -15.06
N GLU A 193 27.66 -2.64 -14.92
CA GLU A 193 28.63 -1.66 -14.38
C GLU A 193 28.62 -0.35 -15.20
N SER A 194 28.38 -0.46 -16.51
CA SER A 194 28.31 0.69 -17.42
C SER A 194 27.01 1.52 -17.30
N SER A 195 26.05 1.13 -16.48
CA SER A 195 24.83 1.93 -16.23
C SER A 195 25.17 3.21 -15.49
N LEU A 196 24.46 4.31 -15.80
CA LEU A 196 24.74 5.61 -15.20
C LEU A 196 24.66 5.60 -13.67
N SER A 197 23.69 4.88 -13.11
CA SER A 197 23.55 4.74 -11.65
C SER A 197 24.76 4.05 -11.02
N ASN A 198 25.29 2.99 -11.65
CA ASN A 198 26.45 2.27 -11.14
C ASN A 198 27.75 3.05 -11.34
N GLN A 199 27.90 3.78 -12.44
CA GLN A 199 29.03 4.70 -12.62
C GLN A 199 29.04 5.80 -11.53
N PHE A 200 27.86 6.33 -11.18
CA PHE A 200 27.74 7.29 -10.09
C PHE A 200 28.13 6.68 -8.73
N LEU A 201 27.66 5.45 -8.43
CA LEU A 201 28.03 4.73 -7.21
C LEU A 201 29.53 4.41 -7.13
N ALA A 202 30.15 4.06 -8.26
CA ALA A 202 31.57 3.79 -8.33
C ALA A 202 32.43 4.99 -7.93
N MET A 203 31.96 6.25 -8.13
CA MET A 203 32.63 7.46 -7.65
C MET A 203 32.76 7.52 -6.11
N PHE A 204 31.88 6.81 -5.41
CA PHE A 204 31.87 6.70 -3.95
C PHE A 204 32.45 5.36 -3.44
N GLY A 205 33.02 4.56 -4.34
CA GLY A 205 33.61 3.25 -3.99
C GLY A 205 32.57 2.17 -3.65
N VAL A 206 31.31 2.36 -4.06
CA VAL A 206 30.23 1.38 -3.84
C VAL A 206 30.21 0.40 -5.01
N GLU A 207 30.08 -0.90 -4.70
CA GLU A 207 29.95 -1.95 -5.70
C GLU A 207 28.72 -1.79 -6.58
N PRO A 208 28.76 -2.23 -7.85
CA PRO A 208 27.64 -2.13 -8.77
C PRO A 208 26.40 -2.90 -8.26
N LEU A 209 25.27 -2.22 -8.20
CA LEU A 209 23.99 -2.79 -7.80
C LEU A 209 23.21 -3.29 -9.03
N ARG A 210 22.41 -4.35 -8.83
CA ARG A 210 21.54 -4.90 -9.89
C ARG A 210 20.21 -4.15 -10.05
N TRP A 211 20.02 -3.08 -9.30
CA TRP A 211 18.84 -2.19 -9.32
C TRP A 211 17.52 -2.89 -9.65
N ILE A 212 16.98 -2.71 -10.87
CA ILE A 212 15.68 -3.28 -11.30
C ILE A 212 15.66 -4.82 -11.22
N ALA A 213 16.80 -5.48 -11.38
CA ALA A 213 16.89 -6.94 -11.37
C ALA A 213 17.01 -7.54 -9.97
N ASP A 214 17.15 -6.71 -8.93
CA ASP A 214 17.42 -7.16 -7.58
C ASP A 214 16.13 -7.35 -6.79
N ASN A 215 15.99 -8.56 -6.23
CA ASN A 215 14.88 -8.93 -5.35
C ASN A 215 15.18 -8.71 -3.86
N THR A 216 16.44 -8.35 -3.53
CA THR A 216 16.87 -8.18 -2.15
C THR A 216 16.14 -6.98 -1.52
N PRO A 217 15.53 -7.17 -0.34
CA PRO A 217 14.87 -6.09 0.38
C PRO A 217 15.85 -4.97 0.74
N ILE A 218 15.39 -3.71 0.67
CA ILE A 218 16.22 -2.56 1.02
C ILE A 218 16.68 -2.57 2.49
N THR A 219 15.93 -3.21 3.37
CA THR A 219 16.29 -3.37 4.79
C THR A 219 17.55 -4.18 4.97
N GLU A 220 17.79 -5.17 4.14
CA GLU A 220 19.02 -5.98 4.15
C GLU A 220 20.24 -5.14 3.75
N TYR A 221 20.11 -4.28 2.74
CA TYR A 221 21.16 -3.34 2.35
C TYR A 221 21.48 -2.31 3.44
N LEU A 222 20.46 -1.83 4.17
CA LEU A 222 20.63 -0.76 5.16
C LEU A 222 21.05 -1.28 6.53
N PHE A 223 20.55 -2.44 6.94
CA PHE A 223 20.72 -2.94 8.32
C PHE A 223 21.50 -4.27 8.38
N GLY A 224 21.75 -4.92 7.25
CA GLY A 224 22.44 -6.23 7.19
C GLY A 224 21.65 -7.37 7.83
N VAL A 225 20.33 -7.21 8.00
CA VAL A 225 19.46 -8.19 8.66
C VAL A 225 18.39 -8.65 7.68
N GLU A 226 18.30 -9.96 7.47
CA GLU A 226 17.22 -10.58 6.71
C GLU A 226 15.93 -10.57 7.53
N TRP A 227 15.03 -9.66 7.20
CA TRP A 227 13.70 -9.64 7.76
C TRP A 227 12.75 -10.37 6.81
N SER A 228 11.83 -11.17 7.36
CA SER A 228 10.86 -11.92 6.55
C SER A 228 9.50 -11.23 6.47
N GLY A 229 8.73 -11.55 5.42
CA GLY A 229 7.37 -11.07 5.22
C GLY A 229 7.26 -9.56 4.98
N LEU A 230 6.21 -8.95 5.49
CA LEU A 230 5.91 -7.52 5.30
C LEU A 230 6.96 -6.56 5.90
N PHE A 231 7.75 -7.02 6.86
CA PHE A 231 8.78 -6.21 7.50
C PHE A 231 10.09 -6.16 6.70
N ALA A 232 10.25 -7.03 5.72
CA ALA A 232 11.41 -7.00 4.82
C ALA A 232 11.49 -5.70 4.00
N GLY A 233 10.37 -5.00 3.84
CA GLY A 233 10.30 -3.79 3.04
C GLY A 233 10.30 -4.06 1.53
N PRO A 234 10.32 -2.99 0.71
CA PRO A 234 10.39 -3.13 -0.74
C PRO A 234 11.77 -3.60 -1.19
N SER A 235 11.81 -4.40 -2.26
CA SER A 235 13.07 -4.77 -2.91
C SER A 235 13.74 -3.56 -3.56
N LEU A 236 15.03 -3.67 -3.87
CA LEU A 236 15.75 -2.63 -4.59
C LEU A 236 15.11 -2.34 -5.97
N GLY A 237 14.61 -3.38 -6.66
CA GLY A 237 13.83 -3.22 -7.89
C GLY A 237 12.55 -2.41 -7.67
N MET A 238 11.82 -2.67 -6.60
CA MET A 238 10.62 -1.92 -6.24
C MET A 238 10.94 -0.47 -5.89
N VAL A 239 12.04 -0.21 -5.18
CA VAL A 239 12.53 1.17 -4.91
C VAL A 239 12.79 1.92 -6.21
N THR A 240 13.39 1.26 -7.21
CA THR A 240 13.62 1.88 -8.53
C THR A 240 12.30 2.23 -9.23
N ALA A 241 11.28 1.37 -9.15
CA ALA A 241 9.95 1.68 -9.67
C ALA A 241 9.28 2.84 -8.91
N ILE A 242 9.43 2.89 -7.58
CA ILE A 242 8.96 4.01 -6.75
C ILE A 242 9.64 5.32 -7.18
N LEU A 243 10.95 5.32 -7.38
CA LEU A 243 11.70 6.49 -7.85
C LEU A 243 11.20 7.00 -9.20
N PHE A 244 10.88 6.07 -10.13
CA PHE A 244 10.26 6.44 -11.40
C PHE A 244 8.91 7.15 -11.19
N GLY A 245 8.02 6.56 -10.37
CA GLY A 245 6.71 7.15 -10.06
C GLY A 245 6.84 8.53 -9.40
N VAL A 246 7.73 8.65 -8.42
CA VAL A 246 8.03 9.91 -7.74
C VAL A 246 8.50 10.96 -8.74
N TRP A 247 9.51 10.65 -9.55
CA TRP A 247 10.04 11.56 -10.55
C TRP A 247 8.97 12.01 -11.56
N SER A 248 8.14 11.09 -12.04
CA SER A 248 7.10 11.36 -13.05
C SER A 248 5.98 12.26 -12.51
N TYR A 249 5.52 12.03 -11.28
CA TYR A 249 4.30 12.66 -10.77
C TYR A 249 4.53 13.82 -9.79
N THR A 250 5.74 14.00 -9.26
CA THR A 250 6.04 15.09 -8.31
C THR A 250 5.74 16.47 -8.90
N GLY A 251 6.07 16.70 -10.18
CA GLY A 251 5.81 17.97 -10.85
C GLY A 251 4.33 18.28 -11.02
N TYR A 252 3.53 17.28 -11.37
CA TYR A 252 2.07 17.39 -11.42
C TYR A 252 1.49 17.78 -10.04
N ASN A 253 1.90 17.07 -8.99
CA ASN A 253 1.48 17.36 -7.63
C ASN A 253 1.91 18.77 -7.18
N ALA A 254 3.13 19.18 -7.53
CA ALA A 254 3.63 20.51 -7.19
C ALA A 254 2.78 21.64 -7.83
N VAL A 255 2.34 21.47 -9.07
CA VAL A 255 1.50 22.46 -9.76
C VAL A 255 0.12 22.57 -9.11
N ILE A 256 -0.50 21.45 -8.74
CA ILE A 256 -1.81 21.42 -8.07
C ILE A 256 -1.70 22.03 -6.66
N LEU A 257 -0.66 21.65 -5.90
CA LEU A 257 -0.41 22.22 -4.58
C LEU A 257 -0.10 23.71 -4.63
N LEU A 258 0.61 24.16 -5.65
CA LEU A 258 0.86 25.59 -5.88
C LEU A 258 -0.43 26.36 -6.15
N ALA A 259 -1.36 25.78 -6.94
CA ALA A 259 -2.67 26.38 -7.16
C ALA A 259 -3.46 26.49 -5.84
N GLY A 260 -3.42 25.44 -5.01
CA GLY A 260 -4.01 25.46 -3.67
C GLY A 260 -3.37 26.53 -2.75
N LEU A 261 -2.04 26.65 -2.75
CA LEU A 261 -1.34 27.68 -1.97
C LEU A 261 -1.71 29.11 -2.41
N THR A 262 -1.84 29.34 -3.71
CA THR A 262 -2.20 30.66 -4.24
C THR A 262 -3.65 31.04 -4.00
N ALA A 263 -4.52 30.08 -3.68
CA ALA A 263 -5.92 30.31 -3.34
C ALA A 263 -6.13 30.74 -1.88
N ILE A 264 -5.11 30.60 -1.02
CA ILE A 264 -5.19 31.04 0.39
C ILE A 264 -5.11 32.55 0.45
N PRO A 265 -6.10 33.26 1.09
CA PRO A 265 -6.09 34.71 1.23
C PRO A 265 -4.84 35.19 1.98
N GLY A 266 -4.18 36.22 1.44
CA GLY A 266 -2.99 36.84 2.05
C GLY A 266 -3.26 37.47 3.42
N ASP A 267 -4.45 38.03 3.60
CA ASP A 267 -4.87 38.69 4.84
C ASP A 267 -4.75 37.78 6.07
N LEU A 268 -4.89 36.44 5.90
CA LEU A 268 -4.71 35.50 7.00
C LEU A 268 -3.26 35.45 7.49
N TYR A 269 -2.30 35.58 6.58
CA TYR A 269 -0.88 35.61 6.92
C TYR A 269 -0.49 36.95 7.55
N GLU A 270 -1.05 38.08 7.04
CA GLU A 270 -0.82 39.41 7.59
C GLU A 270 -1.38 39.50 9.01
N ALA A 271 -2.59 39.02 9.26
CA ALA A 271 -3.18 38.99 10.60
C ALA A 271 -2.33 38.12 11.57
N ALA A 272 -1.88 36.95 11.13
CA ALA A 272 -1.01 36.09 11.95
C ALA A 272 0.34 36.76 12.29
N GLU A 273 0.90 37.49 11.33
CA GLU A 273 2.16 38.24 11.53
C GLU A 273 1.97 39.38 12.54
N MET A 274 0.84 40.08 12.47
CA MET A 274 0.48 41.14 13.46
C MET A 274 0.32 40.58 14.89
N GLU A 275 -0.12 39.29 15.01
CA GLU A 275 -0.19 38.58 16.30
C GLU A 275 1.16 37.98 16.73
N GLY A 276 2.22 38.14 15.94
CA GLY A 276 3.56 37.65 16.26
C GLY A 276 3.76 36.17 15.96
N ALA A 277 2.95 35.56 15.08
CA ALA A 277 3.13 34.16 14.70
C ALA A 277 4.41 33.95 13.89
N THR A 278 5.16 32.92 14.21
CA THR A 278 6.32 32.50 13.44
C THR A 278 5.89 31.85 12.12
N ALA A 279 6.78 31.81 11.12
CA ALA A 279 6.52 31.14 9.83
C ALA A 279 6.09 29.68 9.97
N TRP A 280 6.63 28.96 10.98
CA TRP A 280 6.22 27.58 11.28
C TRP A 280 4.80 27.50 11.86
N GLN A 281 4.42 28.45 12.70
CA GLN A 281 3.07 28.53 13.25
C GLN A 281 2.05 28.84 12.14
N SER A 282 2.34 29.79 11.27
CA SER A 282 1.50 30.12 10.09
C SER A 282 1.40 28.91 9.13
N PHE A 283 2.51 28.21 8.89
CA PHE A 283 2.49 26.97 8.10
C PHE A 283 1.58 25.91 8.70
N ARG A 284 1.72 25.63 10.01
CA ARG A 284 0.98 24.55 10.68
C ARG A 284 -0.49 24.86 10.91
N HIS A 285 -0.83 26.11 11.21
CA HIS A 285 -2.19 26.49 11.63
C HIS A 285 -3.01 27.16 10.53
N ILE A 286 -2.39 27.72 9.51
CA ILE A 286 -3.08 28.36 8.38
C ILE A 286 -2.91 27.52 7.11
N THR A 287 -1.66 27.34 6.68
CA THR A 287 -1.38 26.74 5.36
C THR A 287 -1.81 25.28 5.30
N MET A 288 -1.36 24.42 6.23
CA MET A 288 -1.65 22.99 6.19
C MET A 288 -3.14 22.66 6.33
N PRO A 289 -3.91 23.29 7.24
CA PRO A 289 -5.35 23.06 7.31
C PRO A 289 -6.09 23.49 6.04
N LEU A 290 -5.78 24.66 5.49
CA LEU A 290 -6.44 25.17 4.27
C LEU A 290 -6.01 24.40 3.00
N LEU A 291 -4.82 23.86 2.98
CA LEU A 291 -4.31 23.04 1.87
C LEU A 291 -4.77 21.56 1.97
N SER A 292 -5.26 21.14 3.13
CA SER A 292 -5.62 19.73 3.39
C SER A 292 -6.63 19.13 2.39
N PRO A 293 -7.64 19.86 1.83
CA PRO A 293 -8.52 19.32 0.80
C PRO A 293 -7.77 18.98 -0.50
N VAL A 294 -6.81 19.81 -0.86
CA VAL A 294 -5.98 19.60 -2.07
C VAL A 294 -5.06 18.40 -1.86
N ILE A 295 -4.41 18.31 -0.69
CA ILE A 295 -3.58 17.14 -0.34
C ILE A 295 -4.43 15.88 -0.34
N PHE A 296 -5.63 15.91 0.23
CA PHE A 296 -6.54 14.78 0.23
C PHE A 296 -6.92 14.31 -1.18
N PHE A 297 -7.25 15.24 -2.07
CA PHE A 297 -7.50 14.96 -3.48
C PHE A 297 -6.30 14.26 -4.14
N LEU A 298 -5.08 14.75 -3.90
CA LEU A 298 -3.86 14.16 -4.45
C LEU A 298 -3.57 12.77 -3.87
N VAL A 299 -3.83 12.54 -2.58
CA VAL A 299 -3.69 11.23 -1.94
C VAL A 299 -4.64 10.22 -2.57
N ILE A 300 -5.93 10.57 -2.73
CA ILE A 300 -6.92 9.67 -3.32
C ILE A 300 -6.56 9.33 -4.76
N THR A 301 -6.34 10.35 -5.59
CA THR A 301 -6.03 10.15 -7.02
C THR A 301 -4.70 9.44 -7.20
N GLY A 302 -3.72 9.74 -6.37
CA GLY A 302 -2.42 9.07 -6.34
C GLY A 302 -2.54 7.58 -5.97
N LEU A 303 -3.30 7.24 -4.93
CA LEU A 303 -3.53 5.85 -4.53
C LEU A 303 -4.27 5.07 -5.62
N ILE A 304 -5.35 5.61 -6.16
CA ILE A 304 -6.08 4.97 -7.27
C ILE A 304 -5.13 4.72 -8.45
N GLY A 305 -4.35 5.74 -8.85
CA GLY A 305 -3.42 5.63 -9.98
C GLY A 305 -2.30 4.62 -9.75
N THR A 306 -1.75 4.54 -8.54
CA THR A 306 -0.67 3.59 -8.22
C THR A 306 -1.15 2.15 -8.08
N PHE A 307 -2.37 1.91 -7.58
CA PHE A 307 -2.97 0.57 -7.57
C PHE A 307 -3.28 0.04 -8.99
N GLN A 308 -3.52 0.94 -9.94
CA GLN A 308 -3.74 0.63 -11.36
C GLN A 308 -2.46 0.75 -12.19
N ALA A 309 -1.31 1.00 -11.57
CA ALA A 309 -0.05 1.19 -12.27
C ALA A 309 0.34 -0.07 -13.05
N PHE A 310 0.50 0.07 -14.36
CA PHE A 310 0.82 -1.02 -15.26
C PHE A 310 1.97 -0.66 -16.21
N THR A 311 1.79 0.36 -17.04
CA THR A 311 2.63 0.61 -18.22
C THR A 311 4.12 0.70 -17.89
N HIS A 312 4.52 1.57 -16.98
CA HIS A 312 5.93 1.76 -16.65
C HIS A 312 6.55 0.52 -15.99
N ILE A 313 5.82 -0.16 -15.09
CA ILE A 313 6.28 -1.37 -14.44
C ILE A 313 6.46 -2.50 -15.46
N TYR A 314 5.51 -2.65 -16.39
CA TYR A 314 5.57 -3.63 -17.46
C TYR A 314 6.82 -3.45 -18.34
N PHE A 315 7.10 -2.22 -18.75
CA PHE A 315 8.29 -1.93 -19.56
C PHE A 315 9.60 -2.06 -18.77
N MET A 316 9.61 -1.78 -17.47
CA MET A 316 10.76 -2.07 -16.61
C MET A 316 10.98 -3.57 -16.45
N LEU A 317 9.92 -4.37 -16.30
CA LEU A 317 9.98 -5.83 -16.25
C LEU A 317 10.44 -6.45 -17.57
N SER A 318 10.14 -5.84 -18.71
CA SER A 318 10.58 -6.37 -20.02
C SER A 318 12.10 -6.43 -20.16
N SER A 319 12.83 -5.67 -19.35
CA SER A 319 14.30 -5.67 -19.31
C SER A 319 14.90 -6.68 -18.34
N THR A 320 14.08 -7.30 -17.47
CA THR A 320 14.57 -8.21 -16.41
C THR A 320 13.44 -9.12 -15.89
N VAL A 321 13.82 -10.30 -15.37
CA VAL A 321 12.88 -11.21 -14.69
C VAL A 321 12.95 -10.92 -13.18
N ASN A 322 12.12 -10.03 -12.68
CA ASN A 322 12.07 -9.68 -11.27
C ASN A 322 10.65 -9.86 -10.71
N LYS A 323 10.45 -10.87 -9.86
CA LYS A 323 9.16 -11.17 -9.25
C LYS A 323 8.69 -10.09 -8.27
N SER A 324 9.60 -9.34 -7.65
CA SER A 324 9.25 -8.30 -6.69
C SER A 324 8.61 -7.06 -7.34
N LEU A 325 8.71 -6.90 -8.67
CA LEU A 325 8.01 -5.88 -9.44
C LEU A 325 6.62 -6.32 -9.92
N HIS A 326 6.19 -7.55 -9.62
CA HIS A 326 4.86 -8.01 -9.97
C HIS A 326 3.83 -7.37 -9.03
N VAL A 327 3.26 -6.25 -9.43
CA VAL A 327 2.11 -5.61 -8.80
C VAL A 327 0.80 -6.26 -9.30
N GLY A 328 -0.32 -6.01 -8.63
CA GLY A 328 -1.61 -6.64 -8.94
C GLY A 328 -2.04 -6.51 -10.39
N SER A 329 -1.82 -5.35 -11.02
CA SER A 329 -2.14 -5.12 -12.44
C SER A 329 -1.27 -5.97 -13.38
N ILE A 330 0.01 -6.18 -13.06
CA ILE A 330 0.93 -7.04 -13.82
C ILE A 330 0.51 -8.52 -13.69
N GLU A 331 0.11 -8.94 -12.48
CA GLU A 331 -0.35 -10.31 -12.27
C GLU A 331 -1.64 -10.60 -13.06
N ILE A 332 -2.61 -9.69 -13.06
CA ILE A 332 -3.82 -9.79 -13.89
C ILE A 332 -3.44 -9.95 -15.38
N TRP A 333 -2.54 -9.12 -15.87
CA TRP A 333 -2.06 -9.20 -17.26
C TRP A 333 -1.35 -10.52 -17.56
N ARG A 334 -0.53 -11.03 -16.64
CA ARG A 334 0.16 -12.32 -16.77
C ARG A 334 -0.85 -13.46 -16.94
N GLN A 335 -1.93 -13.47 -16.17
CA GLN A 335 -2.98 -14.49 -16.26
C GLN A 335 -3.78 -14.38 -17.58
N ILE A 336 -4.00 -13.17 -18.08
CA ILE A 336 -4.58 -12.96 -19.44
C ILE A 336 -3.66 -13.56 -20.50
N SER A 337 -2.36 -13.29 -20.43
CA SER A 337 -1.36 -13.80 -21.38
C SER A 337 -1.25 -15.33 -21.37
N LEU A 338 -1.58 -15.98 -20.25
CA LEU A 338 -1.68 -17.43 -20.12
C LEU A 338 -3.04 -18.00 -20.58
N GLY A 339 -3.95 -17.18 -21.12
CA GLY A 339 -5.27 -17.59 -21.56
C GLY A 339 -6.28 -17.86 -20.46
N LYS A 340 -5.96 -17.54 -19.19
CA LYS A 340 -6.83 -17.77 -18.02
C LYS A 340 -7.80 -16.61 -17.80
N PHE A 341 -8.67 -16.33 -18.78
CA PHE A 341 -9.54 -15.15 -18.79
C PHE A 341 -10.50 -15.09 -17.60
N GLY A 342 -11.12 -16.20 -17.22
CA GLY A 342 -12.05 -16.22 -16.07
C GLY A 342 -11.35 -15.89 -14.75
N TYR A 343 -10.15 -16.44 -14.57
CA TYR A 343 -9.35 -16.19 -13.38
C TYR A 343 -8.84 -14.74 -13.35
N SER A 344 -8.29 -14.22 -14.42
CA SER A 344 -7.83 -12.82 -14.50
C SER A 344 -8.96 -11.81 -14.28
N SER A 345 -10.18 -12.11 -14.76
CA SER A 345 -11.37 -11.29 -14.50
C SER A 345 -11.73 -11.28 -13.01
N ALA A 346 -11.63 -12.43 -12.33
CA ALA A 346 -11.86 -12.49 -10.87
C ALA A 346 -10.83 -11.64 -10.10
N LEU A 347 -9.55 -11.74 -10.47
CA LEU A 347 -8.49 -10.91 -9.85
C LEU A 347 -8.73 -9.41 -10.09
N ALA A 348 -9.17 -9.02 -11.28
CA ALA A 348 -9.49 -7.64 -11.61
C ALA A 348 -10.66 -7.11 -10.75
N VAL A 349 -11.70 -7.92 -10.52
CA VAL A 349 -12.82 -7.57 -9.65
C VAL A 349 -12.36 -7.42 -8.20
N ILE A 350 -11.50 -8.32 -7.70
CA ILE A 350 -10.93 -8.23 -6.34
C ILE A 350 -10.12 -6.93 -6.20
N LEU A 351 -9.24 -6.62 -7.15
CA LEU A 351 -8.47 -5.38 -7.12
C LEU A 351 -9.38 -4.14 -7.15
N PHE A 352 -10.42 -4.15 -7.96
CA PHE A 352 -11.41 -3.06 -8.05
C PHE A 352 -12.14 -2.85 -6.70
N VAL A 353 -12.63 -3.93 -6.07
CA VAL A 353 -13.28 -3.87 -4.75
C VAL A 353 -12.33 -3.32 -3.70
N LEU A 354 -11.06 -3.76 -3.73
CA LEU A 354 -10.03 -3.28 -2.81
C LEU A 354 -9.80 -1.77 -2.95
N ILE A 355 -9.71 -1.25 -4.18
CA ILE A 355 -9.58 0.18 -4.45
C ILE A 355 -10.79 0.96 -3.92
N ILE A 356 -12.01 0.45 -4.14
CA ILE A 356 -13.24 1.07 -3.58
C ILE A 356 -13.18 1.13 -2.05
N LEU A 357 -12.85 0.03 -1.40
CA LEU A 357 -12.77 -0.04 0.06
C LEU A 357 -11.72 0.94 0.61
N LEU A 358 -10.55 1.02 -0.01
CA LEU A 358 -9.51 1.98 0.36
C LEU A 358 -10.00 3.43 0.17
N THR A 359 -10.66 3.72 -0.94
CA THR A 359 -11.20 5.06 -1.23
C THR A 359 -12.27 5.46 -0.21
N VAL A 360 -13.23 4.56 0.09
CA VAL A 360 -14.26 4.79 1.11
C VAL A 360 -13.64 4.99 2.49
N ALA A 361 -12.62 4.21 2.85
CA ALA A 361 -11.90 4.37 4.11
C ALA A 361 -11.22 5.75 4.20
N GLN A 362 -10.57 6.21 3.13
CA GLN A 362 -9.96 7.54 3.07
C GLN A 362 -10.97 8.66 3.25
N PHE A 363 -12.10 8.62 2.54
CA PHE A 363 -13.18 9.60 2.73
C PHE A 363 -13.71 9.60 4.15
N SER A 364 -13.91 8.44 4.73
CA SER A 364 -14.38 8.28 6.11
C SER A 364 -13.41 8.87 7.15
N LEU A 365 -12.11 8.72 6.92
CA LEU A 365 -11.08 9.29 7.79
C LEU A 365 -10.96 10.81 7.64
N PHE A 366 -11.04 11.30 6.40
CA PHE A 366 -10.87 12.72 6.10
C PHE A 366 -12.05 13.57 6.54
N SER A 367 -13.29 13.13 6.33
CA SER A 367 -14.51 13.86 6.72
C SER A 367 -14.59 14.18 8.23
N ARG A 368 -13.76 13.51 9.05
CA ARG A 368 -13.67 13.77 10.49
C ARG A 368 -12.85 15.01 10.85
N HIS A 369 -11.98 15.49 9.95
CA HIS A 369 -11.03 16.56 10.23
C HIS A 369 -11.48 17.90 9.62
N GLN A 370 -12.50 17.89 8.77
CA GLN A 370 -13.11 19.12 8.23
C GLN A 370 -14.38 19.45 9.01
N HIS A 371 -14.24 20.17 10.12
CA HIS A 371 -15.30 21.05 10.57
C HIS A 371 -15.19 22.31 9.70
N PHE A 372 -15.96 22.36 8.61
CA PHE A 372 -16.33 23.63 8.03
C PHE A 372 -17.16 24.31 9.12
N GLY A 373 -16.62 25.41 9.67
CA GLY A 373 -17.39 26.27 10.56
C GLY A 373 -18.61 26.75 9.79
N ASP A 374 -19.78 26.33 10.26
CA ASP A 374 -21.05 27.01 9.99
C ASP A 374 -21.08 28.32 10.73
#